data_4aecca369850ab35d1375efe72fef31c
#
_entry.id   4aecca369850ab35d1375efe72fef31c
#
_cell.length_a   1.000
_cell.length_b   1.000
_cell.length_c   1.000
_cell.angle_alpha   90.00
_cell.angle_beta   90.00
_cell.angle_gamma   90.00
#
_symmetry.space_group_name_H-M   'P 1'
#
loop_
_entity.id
_entity.type
_entity.pdbx_description
1 polymer ?
#
loop_
_entity_poly.entity_id
_entity_poly.type
_entity_poly.pdbx_seq_one_letter_code
_entity_poly.pdbx_strand_id
1 'polypeptide(L)' 'MAIESKEFAAIRRDYSQQELSESSVAADPFVQFAAWIEEYLNSGPLEPNAMTVSTAGSDGRPSSRVVLLKGF' A
#
# COMPACT_ATOMS: atom_id res chain seq x y z
N MET A 1 11.93 -25.96 7.35
CA MET A 1 12.02 -26.15 5.89
C MET A 1 12.39 -24.83 5.24
N ALA A 2 13.38 -24.84 4.37
CA ALA A 2 13.79 -23.65 3.65
C ALA A 2 13.21 -23.66 2.23
N ILE A 3 12.74 -22.52 1.75
CA ILE A 3 12.29 -22.35 0.38
C ILE A 3 13.47 -21.85 -0.44
N GLU A 4 13.76 -22.52 -1.54
CA GLU A 4 14.84 -22.15 -2.42
C GLU A 4 14.53 -20.88 -3.19
N SER A 5 15.57 -20.10 -3.55
CA SER A 5 15.40 -18.83 -4.27
C SER A 5 14.65 -18.99 -5.59
N LYS A 6 14.89 -20.10 -6.31
CA LYS A 6 14.18 -20.35 -7.58
C LYS A 6 12.67 -20.54 -7.38
N GLU A 7 12.26 -21.07 -6.24
CA GLU A 7 10.85 -21.24 -5.93
C GLU A 7 10.18 -19.89 -5.67
N PHE A 8 10.85 -19.02 -4.92
CA PHE A 8 10.36 -17.65 -4.72
C PHE A 8 10.28 -16.90 -6.04
N ALA A 9 11.32 -17.01 -6.86
CA ALA A 9 11.35 -16.31 -8.15
C ALA A 9 10.25 -16.76 -9.11
N ALA A 10 9.77 -17.98 -8.95
CA ALA A 10 8.68 -18.50 -9.78
C ALA A 10 7.29 -18.03 -9.36
N ILE A 11 7.17 -17.47 -8.14
CA ILE A 11 5.89 -16.95 -7.68
C ILE A 11 5.59 -15.65 -8.42
N ARG A 12 4.53 -15.68 -9.23
CA ARG A 12 4.12 -14.54 -10.03
C ARG A 12 2.62 -14.35 -9.92
N ARG A 13 2.21 -13.09 -9.94
CA ARG A 13 0.80 -12.73 -9.96
C ARG A 13 0.63 -11.58 -10.95
N ASP A 14 -0.38 -11.68 -11.77
CA ASP A 14 -0.72 -10.62 -12.72
C ASP A 14 -1.59 -9.58 -12.01
N TYR A 15 -1.09 -8.34 -11.92
CA TYR A 15 -1.79 -7.23 -11.28
C TYR A 15 -2.46 -6.38 -12.35
N SER A 16 -3.57 -6.89 -12.88
CA SER A 16 -4.22 -6.30 -14.04
C SER A 16 -5.58 -5.64 -13.75
N GLN A 17 -5.97 -5.54 -12.48
CA GLN A 17 -7.29 -5.01 -12.15
C GLN A 17 -7.46 -3.54 -12.51
N GLN A 18 -6.43 -2.73 -12.29
CA GLN A 18 -6.48 -1.32 -12.60
C GLN A 18 -5.10 -0.82 -13.00
N GLU A 19 -5.09 0.23 -13.82
CA GLU A 19 -3.88 0.92 -14.22
C GLU A 19 -3.82 2.29 -13.55
N LEU A 20 -2.62 2.71 -13.20
CA LEU A 20 -2.35 4.04 -12.71
C LEU A 20 -1.64 4.83 -13.82
N SER A 21 -2.25 5.92 -14.25
CA SER A 21 -1.64 6.79 -15.24
C SER A 21 -1.72 8.24 -14.79
N GLU A 22 -0.83 9.06 -15.29
CA GLU A 22 -0.79 10.48 -14.95
C GLU A 22 -2.09 11.19 -15.34
N SER A 23 -2.75 10.73 -16.40
CA SER A 23 -3.99 11.34 -16.87
C SER A 23 -5.21 10.96 -16.00
N SER A 24 -5.11 9.90 -15.22
CA SER A 24 -6.25 9.41 -14.43
C SER A 24 -6.16 9.78 -12.95
N VAL A 25 -5.04 10.31 -12.49
CA VAL A 25 -4.90 10.68 -11.08
C VAL A 25 -5.45 12.08 -10.83
N ALA A 26 -5.94 12.30 -9.61
CA ALA A 26 -6.38 13.62 -9.19
C ALA A 26 -5.18 14.55 -8.98
N ALA A 27 -5.41 15.86 -9.17
CA ALA A 27 -4.36 16.85 -8.93
C ALA A 27 -4.04 17.00 -7.44
N ASP A 28 -5.05 16.85 -6.58
CA ASP A 28 -4.89 16.93 -5.13
C ASP A 28 -4.65 15.54 -4.57
N PRO A 29 -3.52 15.31 -3.88
CA PRO A 29 -3.22 13.98 -3.33
C PRO A 29 -4.24 13.51 -2.29
N PHE A 30 -4.85 14.41 -1.55
CA PHE A 30 -5.89 14.01 -0.59
C PHE A 30 -7.15 13.53 -1.29
N VAL A 31 -7.50 14.13 -2.41
CA VAL A 31 -8.63 13.68 -3.23
C VAL A 31 -8.31 12.30 -3.81
N GLN A 32 -7.08 12.11 -4.30
CA GLN A 32 -6.66 10.82 -4.83
C GLN A 32 -6.69 9.75 -3.76
N PHE A 33 -6.19 10.05 -2.57
CA PHE A 33 -6.20 9.09 -1.47
C PHE A 33 -7.63 8.73 -1.06
N ALA A 34 -8.52 9.71 -1.01
CA ALA A 34 -9.94 9.46 -0.67
C ALA A 34 -10.58 8.48 -1.67
N ALA A 35 -10.29 8.65 -2.96
CA ALA A 35 -10.78 7.73 -3.99
C ALA A 35 -10.23 6.32 -3.79
N TRP A 36 -8.95 6.19 -3.53
CA TRP A 36 -8.32 4.89 -3.33
C TRP A 36 -8.83 4.18 -2.07
N ILE A 37 -8.99 4.91 -0.97
CA ILE A 37 -9.46 4.28 0.27
C ILE A 37 -10.92 3.83 0.13
N GLU A 38 -11.72 4.56 -0.62
CA GLU A 38 -13.09 4.16 -0.91
C GLU A 38 -13.14 2.87 -1.72
N GLU A 39 -12.32 2.76 -2.77
CA GLU A 39 -12.20 1.52 -3.55
C GLU A 39 -11.76 0.36 -2.67
N TYR A 40 -10.79 0.60 -1.81
CA TYR A 40 -10.28 -0.43 -0.91
C TYR A 40 -11.33 -0.89 0.07
N LEU A 41 -12.07 0.04 0.67
CA LEU A 41 -13.17 -0.29 1.59
C LEU A 41 -14.23 -1.14 0.89
N ASN A 42 -14.55 -0.83 -0.36
CA ASN A 42 -15.53 -1.58 -1.13
C ASN A 42 -15.06 -3.00 -1.47
N SER A 43 -13.77 -3.27 -1.40
CA SER A 43 -13.24 -4.62 -1.63
C SER A 43 -13.39 -5.54 -0.43
N GLY A 44 -13.81 -5.02 0.73
CA GLY A 44 -14.12 -5.79 1.93
C GLY A 44 -12.93 -6.33 2.70
N PRO A 45 -11.86 -5.54 2.92
CA PRO A 45 -10.71 -6.02 3.70
C PRO A 45 -11.05 -6.13 5.18
N LEU A 46 -10.29 -6.97 5.91
CA LEU A 46 -10.52 -7.19 7.34
C LEU A 46 -10.18 -5.98 8.20
N GLU A 47 -9.05 -5.33 7.91
CA GLU A 47 -8.64 -4.14 8.65
C GLU A 47 -8.27 -3.04 7.65
N PRO A 48 -9.29 -2.35 7.11
CA PRO A 48 -9.06 -1.42 6.01
C PRO A 48 -8.27 -0.18 6.41
N ASN A 49 -8.22 0.17 7.68
CA ASN A 49 -7.51 1.35 8.15
C ASN A 49 -6.12 1.04 8.72
N ALA A 50 -5.67 -0.21 8.63
CA ALA A 50 -4.31 -0.55 9.04
C ALA A 50 -3.32 -0.02 8.00
N MET A 51 -2.25 0.59 8.49
CA MET A 51 -1.22 1.15 7.61
C MET A 51 0.13 1.08 8.30
N THR A 52 1.19 1.17 7.52
CA THR A 52 2.54 1.22 8.05
C THR A 52 3.03 2.65 8.03
N VAL A 53 3.48 3.13 9.18
CA VAL A 53 4.15 4.43 9.29
C VAL A 53 5.65 4.17 9.39
N SER A 54 6.41 4.84 8.54
CA SER A 54 7.87 4.74 8.54
C SER A 54 8.46 6.11 8.82
N THR A 55 9.45 6.14 9.68
CA THR A 55 10.17 7.37 10.01
C THR A 55 11.66 7.10 9.93
N ALA A 56 12.43 8.17 9.76
CA ALA A 56 13.88 8.09 9.77
C ALA A 56 14.45 9.13 10.72
N GLY A 57 15.43 8.73 11.51
CA GLY A 57 16.12 9.65 12.39
C GLY A 57 17.19 10.45 11.65
N SER A 58 17.86 11.34 12.37
CA SER A 58 18.93 12.17 11.80
C SER A 58 20.12 11.33 11.30
N ASP A 59 20.27 10.12 11.81
CA ASP A 59 21.31 9.17 11.36
C ASP A 59 20.90 8.41 10.10
N GLY A 60 19.71 8.64 9.57
CA GLY A 60 19.20 7.97 8.38
C GLY A 60 18.62 6.58 8.63
N ARG A 61 18.56 6.13 9.86
CA ARG A 61 17.98 4.82 10.17
C ARG A 61 16.46 4.87 10.11
N PRO A 62 15.84 4.01 9.30
CA PRO A 62 14.39 3.93 9.27
C PRO A 62 13.86 3.05 10.41
N SER A 63 12.66 3.35 10.84
CA SER A 63 11.87 2.45 11.67
C SER A 63 10.44 2.48 11.18
N SER A 64 9.73 1.36 11.32
CA SER A 64 8.39 1.21 10.79
C SER A 64 7.50 0.54 11.83
N ARG A 65 6.24 0.91 11.82
CA ARG A 65 5.24 0.34 12.73
C ARG A 65 3.88 0.33 12.06
N VAL A 66 3.06 -0.64 12.45
CA VAL A 66 1.68 -0.69 11.98
C VAL A 66 0.81 0.13 12.92
N VAL A 67 0.00 0.99 12.35
CA VAL A 67 -0.95 1.84 13.06
C VAL A 67 -2.30 1.77 12.38
N LEU A 68 -3.32 2.34 13.02
CA LEU A 68 -4.66 2.42 12.45
C LEU A 68 -4.97 3.88 12.11
N LEU A 69 -5.29 4.11 10.84
CA LEU A 69 -5.70 5.45 10.38
C LEU A 69 -7.05 5.78 10.97
N LYS A 70 -7.16 6.93 11.63
CA LYS A 70 -8.41 7.38 12.26
C LYS A 70 -9.05 8.56 11.52
N GLY A 71 -8.34 9.15 10.59
CA GLY A 71 -8.84 10.27 9.80
C GLY A 71 -7.71 10.90 9.01
N PHE A 72 -8.09 11.74 8.06
CA PHE A 72 -7.11 12.48 7.27
C PHE A 72 -7.76 13.72 6.66
#